data_bff9cb75b41dea5f8d6da8a2d051b978
#
_entry.id   bff9cb75b41dea5f8d6da8a2d051b978
#
_cell.length_a   1.000
_cell.length_b   1.000
_cell.length_c   1.000
_cell.angle_alpha   90.00
_cell.angle_beta   90.00
_cell.angle_gamma   90.00
#
_symmetry.space_group_name_H-M   'P 1'
#
loop_
_entity.id
_entity.type
_entity.pdbx_description
1 polymer ?
#
loop_
_entity_poly.entity_id
_entity_poly.type
_entity_poly.pdbx_seq_one_letter_code
_entity_poly.pdbx_strand_id
1 'polypeptide(L)'
;MLKNILINFICLFVFGGSLFVLSGCATSEEAWPEIVQIYPQEGKIIKPSLPPKSTIEVYGGVQAEWIPPSYLEDRGRWQGIIIHHSGVSYGCAAHEDKYHKSIGWDGLGYDFVINNGVYKNGYGEPDGLVEVGYRWRQQKTGAHCRPEGDWSNYWNEHTIGICLIGDFEKTRPTERQWQSLVKLLRFLQNRYDIPTSQIKGHRDIKVTKCPGRYFSSGELRRRLAQ
;
A
#
# COMPACT_ATOMS: atom_id res chain seq x y z
N MET A 1 1.37 1.15 -54.44
CA MET A 1 0.44 2.29 -54.48
C MET A 1 -0.87 1.85 -53.89
N LEU A 2 -1.12 2.13 -52.62
CA LEU A 2 -2.44 2.11 -52.01
C LEU A 2 -2.49 3.27 -51.02
N LYS A 3 -3.47 4.14 -51.22
CA LYS A 3 -3.68 5.40 -50.51
C LYS A 3 -4.33 5.12 -49.16
N ASN A 4 -3.76 5.67 -48.08
CA ASN A 4 -4.39 5.77 -46.77
C ASN A 4 -5.54 6.79 -46.82
N ILE A 5 -6.73 6.33 -46.45
CA ILE A 5 -7.91 7.22 -46.26
C ILE A 5 -7.97 7.51 -44.75
N LEU A 6 -7.72 8.77 -44.42
CA LEU A 6 -7.97 9.33 -43.08
C LEU A 6 -9.46 9.63 -42.97
N ILE A 7 -10.16 8.99 -42.05
CA ILE A 7 -11.56 9.32 -41.73
C ILE A 7 -11.52 10.23 -40.51
N ASN A 8 -11.79 11.54 -40.73
CA ASN A 8 -12.05 12.50 -39.68
C ASN A 8 -13.51 12.37 -39.22
N PHE A 9 -13.74 11.96 -37.98
CA PHE A 9 -15.06 12.12 -37.35
C PHE A 9 -15.14 13.51 -36.70
N ILE A 10 -15.97 14.37 -37.27
CA ILE A 10 -16.39 15.65 -36.67
C ILE A 10 -17.70 15.38 -35.94
N CYS A 11 -17.66 15.39 -34.60
CA CYS A 11 -18.86 15.46 -33.77
C CYS A 11 -19.25 16.94 -33.57
N LEU A 12 -20.33 17.36 -34.19
CA LEU A 12 -20.92 18.68 -33.97
C LEU A 12 -21.90 18.59 -32.79
N PHE A 13 -21.60 19.25 -31.70
CA PHE A 13 -22.60 19.59 -30.68
C PHE A 13 -22.83 21.08 -30.71
N VAL A 14 -24.06 21.49 -31.07
CA VAL A 14 -24.51 22.86 -31.01
C VAL A 14 -25.24 23.07 -29.70
N PHE A 15 -24.67 23.85 -28.80
CA PHE A 15 -25.41 24.54 -27.73
C PHE A 15 -24.85 25.95 -27.55
N GLY A 16 -25.70 26.92 -27.83
CA GLY A 16 -25.63 28.30 -27.34
C GLY A 16 -24.31 29.08 -27.49
N GLY A 17 -24.04 29.59 -28.66
CA GLY A 17 -23.35 30.87 -28.89
C GLY A 17 -21.98 31.09 -28.26
N SER A 18 -20.93 30.44 -28.75
CA SER A 18 -19.57 31.02 -28.92
C SER A 18 -18.66 29.97 -29.57
N LEU A 19 -18.08 30.36 -30.70
CA LEU A 19 -17.16 29.54 -31.48
C LEU A 19 -15.74 29.65 -30.88
N PHE A 20 -15.21 28.60 -30.27
CA PHE A 20 -13.77 28.49 -29.95
C PHE A 20 -13.14 27.45 -30.84
N VAL A 21 -12.23 27.88 -31.69
CA VAL A 21 -11.33 27.02 -32.45
C VAL A 21 -10.08 26.79 -31.60
N LEU A 22 -9.88 25.60 -31.06
CA LEU A 22 -8.64 25.21 -30.43
C LEU A 22 -7.85 24.32 -31.41
N SER A 23 -6.87 24.90 -32.07
CA SER A 23 -5.78 24.19 -32.76
C SER A 23 -4.65 24.07 -31.76
N GLY A 24 -4.34 22.86 -31.33
CA GLY A 24 -3.22 22.59 -30.44
C GLY A 24 -2.71 21.17 -30.62
N CYS A 25 -1.53 21.03 -31.24
CA CYS A 25 -0.72 19.82 -31.10
C CYS A 25 -0.31 19.67 -29.64
N ALA A 26 -0.83 18.65 -28.95
CA ALA A 26 -0.37 18.28 -27.63
C ALA A 26 0.63 17.13 -27.72
N THR A 27 1.87 17.40 -27.32
CA THR A 27 2.84 16.39 -26.92
C THR A 27 2.40 15.84 -25.58
N SER A 28 2.16 14.53 -25.51
CA SER A 28 1.67 13.87 -24.30
C SER A 28 2.79 13.72 -23.27
N GLU A 29 2.91 14.68 -22.35
CA GLU A 29 3.37 14.39 -20.99
C GLU A 29 2.14 14.05 -20.19
N GLU A 30 1.97 12.78 -19.83
CA GLU A 30 0.91 12.34 -18.92
C GLU A 30 1.20 12.90 -17.53
N ALA A 31 0.69 14.06 -17.23
CA ALA A 31 0.57 14.57 -15.88
C ALA A 31 -0.46 13.73 -15.13
N TRP A 32 -0.06 13.18 -13.99
CA TRP A 32 -0.96 12.52 -13.06
C TRP A 32 -2.09 13.48 -12.68
N PRO A 33 -3.35 13.04 -12.67
CA PRO A 33 -4.45 13.92 -12.29
C PRO A 33 -4.23 14.43 -10.87
N GLU A 34 -4.20 15.74 -10.71
CA GLU A 34 -4.30 16.38 -9.38
C GLU A 34 -5.61 15.93 -8.74
N ILE A 35 -5.51 15.24 -7.61
CA ILE A 35 -6.66 14.85 -6.80
C ILE A 35 -7.17 16.12 -6.13
N VAL A 36 -8.15 16.79 -6.77
CA VAL A 36 -8.94 17.83 -6.11
C VAL A 36 -9.82 17.13 -5.08
N GLN A 37 -9.37 17.13 -3.83
CA GLN A 37 -10.16 16.63 -2.72
C GLN A 37 -11.30 17.61 -2.44
N ILE A 38 -12.52 17.27 -2.88
CA ILE A 38 -13.73 17.98 -2.46
C ILE A 38 -14.05 17.53 -1.03
N TYR A 39 -13.64 18.31 -0.04
CA TYR A 39 -14.05 18.10 1.35
C TYR A 39 -15.42 18.73 1.59
N PRO A 40 -16.36 18.05 2.29
CA PRO A 40 -17.53 18.70 2.85
C PRO A 40 -17.09 19.70 3.92
N GLN A 41 -17.68 20.88 3.89
CA GLN A 41 -17.48 21.98 4.83
C GLN A 41 -17.75 21.55 6.28
N GLU A 42 -17.00 22.13 7.16
CA GLU A 42 -16.88 22.00 8.61
C GLU A 42 -18.13 21.52 9.35
N GLY A 43 -18.14 20.25 9.73
CA GLY A 43 -18.97 19.71 10.80
C GLY A 43 -18.08 19.45 12.02
N LYS A 44 -18.55 19.91 13.18
CA LYS A 44 -18.05 19.76 14.54
C LYS A 44 -17.10 18.56 14.69
N ILE A 45 -15.83 18.83 15.04
CA ILE A 45 -14.83 17.80 15.33
C ILE A 45 -15.33 17.00 16.56
N ILE A 46 -16.03 15.92 16.33
CA ILE A 46 -16.22 14.87 17.34
C ILE A 46 -14.86 14.19 17.44
N LYS A 47 -14.10 14.46 18.51
CA LYS A 47 -12.97 13.61 18.87
C LYS A 47 -13.48 12.17 18.84
N PRO A 48 -12.97 11.27 17.99
CA PRO A 48 -13.30 9.87 18.12
C PRO A 48 -12.90 9.46 19.52
N SER A 49 -13.83 8.95 20.31
CA SER A 49 -13.47 8.19 21.49
C SER A 49 -12.54 7.10 21.00
N LEU A 50 -11.34 7.01 21.59
CA LEU A 50 -10.43 5.90 21.35
C LEU A 50 -11.27 4.62 21.42
N PRO A 51 -11.26 3.75 20.40
CA PRO A 51 -11.92 2.46 20.52
C PRO A 51 -11.41 1.81 21.81
N PRO A 52 -12.26 1.06 22.54
CA PRO A 52 -11.83 0.39 23.75
C PRO A 52 -10.56 -0.37 23.39
N LYS A 53 -9.50 -0.20 24.21
CA LYS A 53 -8.25 -0.94 24.08
C LYS A 53 -8.63 -2.39 23.82
N SER A 54 -8.62 -2.86 22.59
CA SER A 54 -8.67 -4.27 22.32
C SER A 54 -7.48 -4.83 23.07
N THR A 55 -7.71 -5.67 24.03
CA THR A 55 -6.68 -6.44 24.71
C THR A 55 -6.09 -7.31 23.62
N ILE A 56 -5.00 -6.81 22.98
CA ILE A 56 -4.27 -7.60 22.00
C ILE A 56 -3.70 -8.77 22.77
N GLU A 57 -4.29 -9.94 22.59
CA GLU A 57 -3.76 -11.16 23.17
C GLU A 57 -2.36 -11.40 22.59
N VAL A 58 -1.36 -11.43 23.47
CA VAL A 58 0.04 -11.60 23.11
C VAL A 58 0.49 -12.97 23.62
N TYR A 59 0.64 -13.92 22.73
CA TYR A 59 1.23 -15.22 23.03
C TYR A 59 2.73 -15.18 22.70
N GLY A 60 3.59 -15.31 23.71
CA GLY A 60 5.05 -15.33 23.51
C GLY A 60 5.62 -14.08 22.82
N GLY A 61 5.00 -12.91 23.01
CA GLY A 61 5.39 -11.67 22.36
C GLY A 61 4.84 -11.48 20.93
N VAL A 62 4.09 -12.44 20.40
CA VAL A 62 3.42 -12.40 19.08
C VAL A 62 1.97 -12.01 19.27
N GLN A 63 1.44 -11.11 18.43
CA GLN A 63 0.02 -10.79 18.43
C GLN A 63 -0.75 -11.99 17.86
N ALA A 64 -1.80 -12.43 18.55
CA ALA A 64 -2.61 -13.58 18.11
C ALA A 64 -3.17 -13.39 16.68
N GLU A 65 -3.50 -12.16 16.31
CA GLU A 65 -4.00 -11.82 14.98
C GLU A 65 -2.98 -12.04 13.83
N TRP A 66 -1.68 -12.19 14.14
CA TRP A 66 -0.67 -12.50 13.13
C TRP A 66 -0.72 -13.97 12.70
N ILE A 67 -1.35 -14.82 13.50
CA ILE A 67 -1.52 -16.23 13.19
C ILE A 67 -2.79 -16.40 12.35
N PRO A 68 -2.68 -16.81 11.08
CA PRO A 68 -3.87 -17.04 10.27
C PRO A 68 -4.65 -18.27 10.77
N PRO A 69 -5.96 -18.37 10.45
CA PRO A 69 -6.74 -19.56 10.75
C PRO A 69 -6.07 -20.81 10.15
N SER A 70 -5.85 -21.84 10.98
CA SER A 70 -5.08 -23.03 10.59
C SER A 70 -5.68 -23.78 9.39
N TYR A 71 -6.99 -23.69 9.21
CA TYR A 71 -7.70 -24.34 8.08
C TYR A 71 -7.55 -23.58 6.75
N LEU A 72 -7.02 -22.33 6.77
CA LEU A 72 -6.72 -21.54 5.57
C LEU A 72 -5.21 -21.47 5.29
N GLU A 73 -4.38 -21.80 6.27
CA GLU A 73 -2.94 -21.59 6.18
C GLU A 73 -2.26 -22.60 5.27
N ASP A 74 -1.66 -22.13 4.18
CA ASP A 74 -0.70 -22.88 3.37
C ASP A 74 0.72 -22.33 3.64
N ARG A 75 1.50 -23.06 4.41
CA ARG A 75 2.86 -22.65 4.76
C ARG A 75 3.83 -22.67 3.59
N GLY A 76 3.58 -23.49 2.60
CA GLY A 76 4.41 -23.58 1.39
C GLY A 76 4.18 -22.43 0.42
N ARG A 77 3.10 -21.68 0.61
CA ARG A 77 2.71 -20.58 -0.28
C ARG A 77 3.66 -19.39 -0.18
N TRP A 78 4.05 -19.00 1.05
CA TRP A 78 4.76 -17.75 1.29
C TRP A 78 6.27 -17.91 1.10
N GLN A 79 6.80 -17.31 0.03
CA GLN A 79 8.19 -17.46 -0.40
C GLN A 79 9.01 -16.18 -0.21
N GLY A 80 8.37 -15.06 0.12
CA GLY A 80 9.05 -13.79 0.32
C GLY A 80 8.17 -12.73 0.98
N ILE A 81 8.79 -11.58 1.26
CA ILE A 81 8.12 -10.42 1.87
C ILE A 81 8.49 -9.17 1.09
N ILE A 82 7.50 -8.37 0.74
CA ILE A 82 7.71 -7.10 0.06
C ILE A 82 7.33 -5.94 0.98
N ILE A 83 8.29 -5.05 1.18
CA ILE A 83 8.11 -3.86 2.02
C ILE A 83 7.68 -2.69 1.15
N HIS A 84 6.62 -2.01 1.59
CA HIS A 84 6.05 -0.83 0.97
C HIS A 84 6.01 0.36 1.93
N HIS A 85 5.81 1.55 1.39
CA HIS A 85 5.29 2.69 2.11
C HIS A 85 3.98 3.17 1.50
N SER A 86 3.15 3.87 2.29
CA SER A 86 1.89 4.44 1.78
C SER A 86 2.10 5.64 0.84
N GLY A 87 3.28 6.27 0.88
CA GLY A 87 3.58 7.50 0.12
C GLY A 87 2.91 8.76 0.68
N VAL A 88 2.16 8.65 1.77
CA VAL A 88 1.50 9.77 2.46
C VAL A 88 1.91 9.83 3.93
N SER A 89 1.89 11.02 4.53
CA SER A 89 2.42 11.24 5.88
C SER A 89 1.53 10.72 7.02
N TYR A 90 0.30 10.31 6.74
CA TYR A 90 -0.70 9.85 7.71
C TYR A 90 -1.56 8.75 7.10
N GLY A 91 -2.29 8.01 7.91
CA GLY A 91 -3.20 6.97 7.45
C GLY A 91 -3.22 5.79 8.41
N CYS A 92 -3.88 4.73 7.99
CA CYS A 92 -4.02 3.45 8.66
C CYS A 92 -4.55 2.43 7.64
N ALA A 93 -4.76 1.18 8.02
CA ALA A 93 -5.30 0.17 7.09
C ALA A 93 -6.65 0.58 6.48
N ALA A 94 -7.52 1.23 7.24
CA ALA A 94 -8.81 1.72 6.74
C ALA A 94 -8.66 2.85 5.71
N HIS A 95 -7.66 3.72 5.86
CA HIS A 95 -7.34 4.76 4.89
C HIS A 95 -6.87 4.16 3.57
N GLU A 96 -5.92 3.23 3.63
CA GLU A 96 -5.38 2.55 2.46
C GLU A 96 -6.46 1.68 1.78
N ASP A 97 -7.34 1.01 2.53
CA ASP A 97 -8.46 0.25 2.00
C ASP A 97 -9.41 1.14 1.18
N LYS A 98 -9.77 2.31 1.73
CA LYS A 98 -10.61 3.28 1.03
C LYS A 98 -9.95 3.79 -0.25
N TYR A 99 -8.65 4.10 -0.19
CA TYR A 99 -7.91 4.53 -1.37
C TYR A 99 -7.88 3.43 -2.44
N HIS A 100 -7.54 2.18 -2.08
CA HIS A 100 -7.51 1.07 -3.01
C HIS A 100 -8.87 0.80 -3.66
N LYS A 101 -9.96 0.89 -2.90
CA LYS A 101 -11.32 0.80 -3.44
C LYS A 101 -11.63 1.93 -4.42
N SER A 102 -11.14 3.15 -4.14
CA SER A 102 -11.38 4.30 -5.02
C SER A 102 -10.72 4.17 -6.40
N ILE A 103 -9.66 3.36 -6.50
CA ILE A 103 -8.96 3.04 -7.75
C ILE A 103 -9.40 1.71 -8.37
N GLY A 104 -10.52 1.14 -7.91
CA GLY A 104 -11.15 -0.05 -8.48
C GLY A 104 -10.64 -1.39 -7.95
N TRP A 105 -9.87 -1.41 -6.85
CA TRP A 105 -9.48 -2.66 -6.20
C TRP A 105 -10.58 -3.16 -5.25
N ASP A 106 -10.53 -4.45 -4.91
CA ASP A 106 -11.50 -5.09 -3.99
C ASP A 106 -11.26 -4.75 -2.50
N GLY A 107 -10.26 -3.91 -2.19
CA GLY A 107 -9.93 -3.42 -0.87
C GLY A 107 -8.43 -3.33 -0.63
N LEU A 108 -8.03 -3.30 0.64
CA LEU A 108 -6.64 -3.21 1.07
C LEU A 108 -5.76 -4.23 0.35
N GLY A 109 -4.75 -3.77 -0.37
CA GLY A 109 -3.84 -4.62 -1.14
C GLY A 109 -2.81 -5.36 -0.30
N TYR A 110 -2.52 -4.85 0.90
CA TYR A 110 -1.48 -5.34 1.81
C TYR A 110 -2.01 -6.39 2.80
N ASP A 111 -1.10 -7.23 3.30
CA ASP A 111 -1.38 -8.19 4.37
C ASP A 111 -1.26 -7.55 5.75
N PHE A 112 -0.30 -6.62 5.91
CA PHE A 112 -0.08 -5.88 7.15
C PHE A 112 0.15 -4.40 6.89
N VAL A 113 -0.26 -3.55 7.84
CA VAL A 113 0.01 -2.11 7.84
C VAL A 113 0.63 -1.72 9.17
N ILE A 114 1.76 -0.99 9.15
CA ILE A 114 2.46 -0.51 10.34
C ILE A 114 2.32 1.01 10.43
N ASN A 115 1.65 1.47 11.47
CA ASN A 115 1.24 2.85 11.65
C ASN A 115 2.37 3.74 12.19
N ASN A 116 2.28 5.07 11.97
CA ASN A 116 3.29 6.06 12.36
C ASN A 116 2.84 7.04 13.44
N GLY A 117 1.65 6.85 14.02
CA GLY A 117 1.11 7.72 15.08
C GLY A 117 0.56 9.07 14.60
N VAL A 118 0.51 9.32 13.30
CA VAL A 118 -0.01 10.59 12.77
C VAL A 118 -1.50 10.47 12.48
N TYR A 119 -2.30 11.27 13.19
CA TYR A 119 -3.76 11.32 13.05
C TYR A 119 -4.16 12.53 12.21
N LYS A 120 -4.92 12.29 11.14
CA LYS A 120 -5.46 13.35 10.27
C LYS A 120 -6.73 12.87 9.57
N ASN A 121 -7.72 13.77 9.44
CA ASN A 121 -8.97 13.51 8.70
C ASN A 121 -9.72 12.24 9.16
N GLY A 122 -9.69 11.94 10.45
CA GLY A 122 -10.33 10.74 11.01
C GLY A 122 -9.57 9.43 10.78
N TYR A 123 -8.37 9.48 10.21
CA TYR A 123 -7.49 8.32 10.01
C TYR A 123 -6.21 8.46 10.82
N GLY A 124 -5.71 7.35 11.29
CA GLY A 124 -4.48 7.23 12.07
C GLY A 124 -4.64 6.19 13.17
N GLU A 125 -3.54 5.58 13.54
CA GLU A 125 -3.42 4.60 14.61
C GLU A 125 -2.11 4.83 15.37
N PRO A 126 -1.95 4.30 16.59
CA PRO A 126 -0.73 4.49 17.37
C PRO A 126 0.54 4.11 16.62
N ASP A 127 1.61 4.87 16.85
CA ASP A 127 2.92 4.64 16.25
C ASP A 127 3.45 3.22 16.55
N GLY A 128 3.81 2.48 15.52
CA GLY A 128 4.26 1.10 15.59
C GLY A 128 3.13 0.07 15.73
N LEU A 129 1.85 0.47 15.81
CA LEU A 129 0.75 -0.51 15.78
C LEU A 129 0.76 -1.25 14.43
N VAL A 130 0.69 -2.58 14.50
CA VAL A 130 0.56 -3.44 13.33
C VAL A 130 -0.91 -3.82 13.16
N GLU A 131 -1.52 -3.36 12.08
CA GLU A 131 -2.85 -3.77 11.67
C GLU A 131 -2.76 -4.95 10.72
N VAL A 132 -3.64 -5.92 10.91
CA VAL A 132 -3.74 -7.12 10.06
C VAL A 132 -4.79 -6.90 8.98
N GLY A 133 -4.40 -7.00 7.72
CA GLY A 133 -5.28 -6.86 6.57
C GLY A 133 -6.25 -8.05 6.44
N TYR A 134 -7.38 -7.80 5.77
CA TYR A 134 -8.35 -8.86 5.51
C TYR A 134 -7.78 -9.98 4.62
N ARG A 135 -6.82 -9.65 3.72
CA ARG A 135 -6.15 -10.64 2.87
C ARG A 135 -5.37 -11.65 3.69
N TRP A 136 -4.66 -11.18 4.71
CA TRP A 136 -3.96 -12.06 5.65
C TRP A 136 -4.93 -12.94 6.44
N ARG A 137 -5.99 -12.36 7.02
CA ARG A 137 -6.99 -13.11 7.79
C ARG A 137 -7.70 -14.18 6.95
N GLN A 138 -7.87 -13.94 5.66
CA GLN A 138 -8.55 -14.84 4.72
C GLN A 138 -7.58 -15.62 3.82
N GLN A 139 -6.26 -15.44 4.01
CA GLN A 139 -5.21 -16.02 3.19
C GLN A 139 -5.45 -15.83 1.67
N LYS A 140 -5.93 -14.63 1.31
CA LYS A 140 -6.17 -14.23 -0.08
C LYS A 140 -4.89 -13.75 -0.75
N THR A 141 -4.88 -13.80 -2.08
CA THR A 141 -3.84 -13.20 -2.92
C THR A 141 -3.76 -11.71 -2.67
N GLY A 142 -2.54 -11.20 -2.50
CA GLY A 142 -2.24 -9.78 -2.35
C GLY A 142 -2.63 -8.95 -3.58
N ALA A 143 -2.63 -7.64 -3.42
CA ALA A 143 -2.71 -6.69 -4.54
C ALA A 143 -1.70 -5.55 -4.28
N HIS A 144 -0.41 -5.90 -4.13
CA HIS A 144 0.61 -4.95 -3.69
C HIS A 144 1.85 -4.91 -4.57
N CYS A 145 2.09 -5.97 -5.37
CA CYS A 145 3.30 -6.05 -6.18
C CYS A 145 3.03 -6.80 -7.49
N ARG A 146 2.79 -6.06 -8.57
CA ARG A 146 2.69 -6.63 -9.92
C ARG A 146 3.57 -5.84 -10.87
N PRO A 147 4.72 -6.39 -11.28
CA PRO A 147 5.55 -5.80 -12.33
C PRO A 147 4.78 -5.67 -13.65
N GLU A 148 5.16 -4.71 -14.47
CA GLU A 148 4.62 -4.58 -15.79
C GLU A 148 5.02 -5.80 -16.64
N GLY A 149 4.05 -6.38 -17.37
CA GLY A 149 4.27 -7.60 -18.16
C GLY A 149 4.28 -8.90 -17.35
N ASP A 150 4.12 -8.86 -16.04
CA ASP A 150 3.95 -10.08 -15.22
C ASP A 150 2.51 -10.59 -15.30
N TRP A 151 2.32 -11.63 -16.12
CA TRP A 151 1.02 -12.31 -16.26
C TRP A 151 0.81 -13.41 -15.23
N SER A 152 1.87 -13.85 -14.53
CA SER A 152 1.81 -14.93 -13.55
C SER A 152 1.18 -14.50 -12.24
N ASN A 153 1.18 -13.20 -11.92
CA ASN A 153 0.78 -12.64 -10.63
C ASN A 153 1.58 -13.19 -9.42
N TYR A 154 2.74 -13.79 -9.69
CA TYR A 154 3.57 -14.51 -8.72
C TYR A 154 3.83 -13.72 -7.43
N TRP A 155 4.21 -12.44 -7.56
CA TRP A 155 4.55 -11.61 -6.40
C TRP A 155 3.36 -11.36 -5.48
N ASN A 156 2.15 -11.22 -6.00
CA ASN A 156 0.95 -11.08 -5.19
C ASN A 156 0.50 -12.41 -4.58
N GLU A 157 0.78 -13.52 -5.23
CA GLU A 157 0.35 -14.85 -4.78
C GLU A 157 1.28 -15.45 -3.75
N HIS A 158 2.60 -15.21 -3.89
CA HIS A 158 3.63 -15.88 -3.11
C HIS A 158 4.42 -14.97 -2.18
N THR A 159 4.09 -13.67 -2.10
CA THR A 159 4.78 -12.78 -1.15
C THR A 159 3.81 -12.04 -0.24
N ILE A 160 4.27 -11.81 0.99
CA ILE A 160 3.53 -11.09 2.02
C ILE A 160 3.80 -9.59 1.87
N GLY A 161 2.77 -8.79 1.66
CA GLY A 161 2.87 -7.33 1.52
C GLY A 161 2.77 -6.62 2.86
N ILE A 162 3.83 -5.90 3.26
CA ILE A 162 3.84 -5.08 4.48
C ILE A 162 3.98 -3.61 4.08
N CYS A 163 2.98 -2.78 4.43
CA CYS A 163 3.01 -1.34 4.21
C CYS A 163 3.30 -0.58 5.51
N LEU A 164 4.29 0.31 5.49
CA LEU A 164 4.50 1.28 6.55
C LEU A 164 3.83 2.60 6.16
N ILE A 165 3.00 3.15 7.05
CA ILE A 165 2.40 4.46 6.84
C ILE A 165 3.49 5.52 6.92
N GLY A 166 3.65 6.31 5.85
CA GLY A 166 4.66 7.36 5.75
C GLY A 166 5.07 7.67 4.31
N ASP A 167 5.50 8.89 4.06
CA ASP A 167 6.18 9.28 2.82
C ASP A 167 7.69 9.22 3.02
N PHE A 168 8.27 8.05 2.77
CA PHE A 168 9.71 7.86 2.96
C PHE A 168 10.56 8.34 1.77
N GLU A 169 9.96 9.08 0.86
CA GLU A 169 10.70 10.00 -0.01
C GLU A 169 11.08 11.30 0.71
N LYS A 170 10.43 11.64 1.84
CA LYS A 170 10.62 12.87 2.61
C LYS A 170 11.13 12.63 4.03
N THR A 171 10.67 11.57 4.69
CA THR A 171 11.00 11.26 6.09
C THR A 171 11.53 9.85 6.24
N ARG A 172 12.06 9.52 7.41
CA ARG A 172 12.43 8.14 7.76
C ARG A 172 11.26 7.46 8.48
N PRO A 173 11.19 6.11 8.46
CA PRO A 173 10.32 5.39 9.38
C PRO A 173 10.64 5.78 10.83
N THR A 174 9.63 5.79 11.69
CA THR A 174 9.83 5.99 13.13
C THR A 174 10.56 4.82 13.76
N GLU A 175 11.13 5.02 14.93
CA GLU A 175 11.81 3.92 15.64
C GLU A 175 10.81 2.82 16.04
N ARG A 176 9.58 3.19 16.39
CA ARG A 176 8.52 2.22 16.69
C ARG A 176 8.09 1.42 15.46
N GLN A 177 8.02 2.06 14.29
CA GLN A 177 7.79 1.32 13.04
C GLN A 177 8.91 0.33 12.76
N TRP A 178 10.18 0.69 12.96
CA TRP A 178 11.31 -0.21 12.81
C TRP A 178 11.23 -1.41 13.76
N GLN A 179 10.94 -1.18 15.04
CA GLN A 179 10.80 -2.24 16.04
C GLN A 179 9.67 -3.21 15.69
N SER A 180 8.52 -2.68 15.30
CA SER A 180 7.37 -3.49 14.90
C SER A 180 7.63 -4.27 13.61
N LEU A 181 8.27 -3.63 12.62
CA LEU A 181 8.65 -4.31 11.38
C LEU A 181 9.59 -5.49 11.64
N VAL A 182 10.66 -5.28 12.43
CA VAL A 182 11.61 -6.35 12.76
C VAL A 182 10.92 -7.50 13.49
N LYS A 183 10.05 -7.19 14.46
CA LYS A 183 9.30 -8.19 15.21
C LYS A 183 8.37 -9.01 14.29
N LEU A 184 7.63 -8.34 13.41
CA LEU A 184 6.75 -8.98 12.44
C LEU A 184 7.56 -9.86 11.46
N LEU A 185 8.67 -9.34 10.93
CA LEU A 185 9.52 -10.07 10.00
C LEU A 185 10.10 -11.33 10.62
N ARG A 186 10.62 -11.27 11.86
CA ARG A 186 11.11 -12.47 12.57
C ARG A 186 10.02 -13.51 12.77
N PHE A 187 8.81 -13.08 13.13
CA PHE A 187 7.66 -13.97 13.23
C PHE A 187 7.38 -14.68 11.89
N LEU A 188 7.29 -13.91 10.79
CA LEU A 188 6.99 -14.45 9.46
C LEU A 188 8.12 -15.35 8.93
N GLN A 189 9.38 -14.96 9.13
CA GLN A 189 10.54 -15.78 8.77
C GLN A 189 10.52 -17.12 9.47
N ASN A 190 10.32 -17.13 10.79
CA ASN A 190 10.29 -18.36 11.58
C ASN A 190 9.09 -19.25 11.26
N ARG A 191 7.94 -18.64 10.86
CA ARG A 191 6.73 -19.42 10.57
C ARG A 191 6.73 -20.03 9.19
N TYR A 192 7.33 -19.36 8.20
CA TYR A 192 7.26 -19.73 6.78
C TYR A 192 8.62 -20.03 6.17
N ASP A 193 9.67 -20.12 6.98
CA ASP A 193 11.05 -20.40 6.55
C ASP A 193 11.56 -19.42 5.48
N ILE A 194 11.12 -18.14 5.54
CA ILE A 194 11.49 -17.10 4.58
C ILE A 194 12.89 -16.58 4.91
N PRO A 195 13.89 -16.77 4.04
CA PRO A 195 15.23 -16.27 4.29
C PRO A 195 15.28 -14.74 4.16
N THR A 196 16.20 -14.10 4.87
CA THR A 196 16.37 -12.63 4.83
C THR A 196 16.64 -12.09 3.41
N SER A 197 17.22 -12.90 2.53
CA SER A 197 17.43 -12.57 1.11
C SER A 197 16.13 -12.40 0.31
N GLN A 198 15.03 -12.97 0.79
CA GLN A 198 13.70 -12.85 0.17
C GLN A 198 12.84 -11.73 0.81
N ILE A 199 13.42 -10.94 1.70
CA ILE A 199 12.80 -9.68 2.16
C ILE A 199 13.31 -8.54 1.27
N LYS A 200 12.41 -7.97 0.48
CA LYS A 200 12.72 -6.99 -0.57
C LYS A 200 11.89 -5.73 -0.39
N GLY A 201 12.39 -4.60 -0.88
CA GLY A 201 11.56 -3.42 -1.09
C GLY A 201 10.80 -3.53 -2.43
N HIS A 202 9.68 -2.85 -2.56
CA HIS A 202 8.90 -2.87 -3.81
C HIS A 202 9.74 -2.47 -5.03
N ARG A 203 10.69 -1.53 -4.88
CA ARG A 203 11.61 -1.10 -5.94
C ARG A 203 12.58 -2.18 -6.43
N ASP A 204 12.79 -3.23 -5.64
CA ASP A 204 13.67 -4.34 -6.02
C ASP A 204 12.98 -5.29 -7.02
N ILE A 205 11.66 -5.14 -7.19
CA ILE A 205 10.81 -5.98 -8.03
C ILE A 205 10.23 -5.18 -9.21
N LYS A 206 9.86 -3.92 -8.99
CA LYS A 206 9.20 -3.05 -9.97
C LYS A 206 9.87 -1.69 -10.00
N VAL A 207 9.86 -1.02 -11.14
CA VAL A 207 10.30 0.38 -11.26
C VAL A 207 9.33 1.28 -10.49
N THR A 208 9.74 1.70 -9.30
CA THR A 208 8.96 2.55 -8.38
C THR A 208 9.85 3.22 -7.35
N LYS A 209 9.40 4.31 -6.76
CA LYS A 209 10.07 4.95 -5.60
C LYS A 209 9.82 4.20 -4.28
N CYS A 210 8.76 3.36 -4.21
CA CYS A 210 8.42 2.59 -3.01
C CYS A 210 9.54 1.58 -2.66
N PRO A 211 9.90 1.46 -1.38
CA PRO A 211 9.36 2.04 -0.16
C PRO A 211 9.94 3.41 0.25
N GLY A 212 10.47 4.21 -0.68
CA GLY A 212 11.02 5.54 -0.44
C GLY A 212 12.53 5.54 -0.19
N ARG A 213 13.23 6.63 -0.63
CA ARG A 213 14.70 6.72 -0.54
C ARG A 213 15.26 6.70 0.88
N TYR A 214 14.46 7.12 1.87
CA TYR A 214 14.85 7.11 3.28
C TYR A 214 14.50 5.80 4.01
N PHE A 215 13.88 4.83 3.33
CA PHE A 215 13.81 3.46 3.82
C PHE A 215 15.11 2.73 3.45
N SER A 216 15.89 2.35 4.46
CA SER A 216 17.20 1.70 4.28
C SER A 216 17.10 0.18 4.42
N SER A 217 17.28 -0.55 3.32
CA SER A 217 17.40 -2.01 3.35
C SER A 217 18.64 -2.47 4.15
N GLY A 218 19.70 -1.66 4.17
CA GLY A 218 20.89 -1.93 4.99
C GLY A 218 20.60 -1.84 6.49
N GLU A 219 19.82 -0.83 6.91
CA GLU A 219 19.34 -0.69 8.28
C GLU A 219 18.46 -1.88 8.68
N LEU A 220 17.52 -2.26 7.82
CA LEU A 220 16.68 -3.42 8.06
C LEU A 220 17.50 -4.70 8.32
N ARG A 221 18.48 -4.98 7.46
CA ARG A 221 19.35 -6.17 7.61
C ARG A 221 20.14 -6.13 8.91
N ARG A 222 20.70 -4.96 9.29
CA ARG A 222 21.40 -4.82 10.58
C ARG A 222 20.50 -5.13 11.77
N ARG A 223 19.27 -4.63 11.76
CA ARG A 223 18.29 -4.85 12.83
C ARG A 223 17.79 -6.30 12.90
N LEU A 224 17.70 -6.97 11.78
CA LEU A 224 17.34 -8.40 11.74
C LEU A 224 18.47 -9.30 12.25
N ALA A 225 19.75 -8.87 12.14
CA ALA A 225 20.91 -9.62 12.58
C ALA A 225 21.20 -9.50 14.09
N GLN A 226 20.56 -8.57 14.80
CA GLN A 226 20.65 -8.41 16.26
C GLN A 226 19.76 -9.39 17.01
#